data_6dd6b158ee2775b550a41ff7ebd994fe
#
_entry.id   6dd6b158ee2775b550a41ff7ebd994fe
#
_cell.length_a   1.000
_cell.length_b   1.000
_cell.length_c   1.000
_cell.angle_alpha   90.00
_cell.angle_beta   90.00
_cell.angle_gamma   90.00
#
_symmetry.space_group_name_H-M   'P 1'
#
loop_
_entity.id
_entity.type
_entity.pdbx_description
1 polymer ?
#
loop_
_entity_poly.entity_id
_entity_poly.type
_entity_poly.pdbx_seq_one_letter_code
_entity_poly.pdbx_strand_id
1 'polypeptide(L)'
;PEEEAFTALSNIESNNNAWMGTSVSGYVAVWDARAPTMEPQMRLTGPSKSPYLSVASNGMYVATGTELKGSDAMIDVWDLRQTSTPVHTYSEVHSDDITSLVFHPDRTQHANILLSGGMDGLICATDTSIKTEEDAVVSVGNTNASLARVGWAAYPTSYCFTPSVPVTDVDMDDHDQQLVNNERWHHLGPVYAISNMQTLSLWDADKFDCIKEGVEVRKPTSFRPPWVTDYVIDACASGPLSQRPAQGPSMHMYMGDQEGGMALVSAEAQDHDGIVMEWTMHARLPSTENHPKAHADIVRCVEWDEASRRLYTGGEDGRLLAWSFETSDSPVTPQGGMNTSTSSIETPPAKPARRPRPTGHDTLKRRYSPYA
;
A
#
# COMPACT_ATOMS: atom_id res chain seq x y z
N PRO A 1 3.79 -17.21 26.48
CA PRO A 1 3.12 -16.68 25.32
C PRO A 1 4.02 -16.98 24.13
N GLU A 2 3.50 -17.69 23.15
CA GLU A 2 4.16 -17.85 21.87
C GLU A 2 4.35 -16.44 21.30
N GLU A 3 5.54 -16.14 20.80
CA GLU A 3 5.81 -14.88 20.13
C GLU A 3 4.98 -14.88 18.86
N GLU A 4 3.94 -14.05 18.82
CA GLU A 4 3.07 -13.95 17.68
C GLU A 4 3.64 -12.97 16.67
N ALA A 5 3.72 -13.40 15.40
CA ALA A 5 4.18 -12.55 14.32
C ALA A 5 3.00 -11.80 13.70
N PHE A 6 3.15 -10.49 13.55
CA PHE A 6 2.25 -9.64 12.77
C PHE A 6 2.74 -9.53 11.33
N THR A 7 1.81 -9.56 10.40
CA THR A 7 2.07 -9.54 8.95
C THR A 7 1.87 -8.17 8.35
N ALA A 8 0.87 -7.42 8.85
CA ALA A 8 0.61 -6.05 8.43
C ALA A 8 0.11 -5.21 9.60
N LEU A 9 0.36 -3.92 9.55
CA LEU A 9 -0.13 -2.91 10.49
C LEU A 9 -0.78 -1.78 9.71
N SER A 10 -1.89 -1.27 10.22
CA SER A 10 -2.58 -0.10 9.66
C SER A 10 -3.29 0.68 10.75
N ASN A 11 -3.55 1.94 10.51
CA ASN A 11 -4.40 2.75 11.37
C ASN A 11 -5.89 2.52 11.04
N ILE A 12 -6.77 2.90 11.95
CA ILE A 12 -8.20 2.98 11.67
C ILE A 12 -8.50 4.44 11.32
N GLU A 13 -8.76 4.73 10.06
CA GLU A 13 -8.84 6.10 9.51
C GLU A 13 -9.75 7.08 10.28
N SER A 14 -10.84 6.58 10.86
CA SER A 14 -11.75 7.42 11.65
C SER A 14 -11.22 7.75 13.05
N ASN A 15 -10.14 7.12 13.49
CA ASN A 15 -9.59 7.25 14.81
C ASN A 15 -8.06 7.14 14.83
N ASN A 16 -7.39 8.27 14.73
CA ASN A 16 -5.92 8.36 14.74
C ASN A 16 -5.25 7.74 15.97
N ASN A 17 -6.03 7.36 16.99
CA ASN A 17 -5.52 6.65 18.17
C ASN A 17 -5.74 5.14 18.11
N ALA A 18 -6.42 4.62 17.08
CA ALA A 18 -6.69 3.20 16.95
C ALA A 18 -5.85 2.59 15.82
N TRP A 19 -5.21 1.48 16.14
CA TRP A 19 -4.34 0.72 15.25
C TRP A 19 -4.83 -0.71 15.15
N MET A 20 -4.59 -1.33 14.03
CA MET A 20 -4.91 -2.73 13.80
C MET A 20 -3.70 -3.46 13.22
N GLY A 21 -3.57 -4.73 13.59
CA GLY A 21 -2.51 -5.59 13.07
C GLY A 21 -3.04 -6.97 12.76
N THR A 22 -2.68 -7.48 11.61
CA THR A 22 -2.98 -8.85 11.18
C THR A 22 -1.92 -9.81 11.65
N SER A 23 -2.30 -11.04 11.94
CA SER A 23 -1.40 -12.05 12.48
C SER A 23 -1.36 -13.31 11.61
N VAL A 24 -0.25 -14.04 11.73
CA VAL A 24 -0.07 -15.36 11.11
C VAL A 24 -1.05 -16.41 11.66
N SER A 25 -1.65 -16.17 12.81
CA SER A 25 -2.66 -17.04 13.41
C SER A 25 -4.09 -16.78 12.92
N GLY A 26 -4.28 -15.89 11.94
CA GLY A 26 -5.58 -15.62 11.30
C GLY A 26 -6.53 -14.79 12.15
N TYR A 27 -6.02 -13.79 12.83
CA TYR A 27 -6.84 -12.77 13.51
C TYR A 27 -6.29 -11.36 13.27
N VAL A 28 -7.16 -10.38 13.48
CA VAL A 28 -6.78 -8.96 13.57
C VAL A 28 -6.83 -8.54 15.02
N ALA A 29 -5.76 -7.96 15.52
CA ALA A 29 -5.73 -7.28 16.81
C ALA A 29 -5.96 -5.78 16.61
N VAL A 30 -6.76 -5.18 17.46
CA VAL A 30 -7.03 -3.73 17.45
C VAL A 30 -6.59 -3.13 18.78
N TRP A 31 -5.78 -2.08 18.70
CA TRP A 31 -5.28 -1.34 19.86
C TRP A 31 -5.78 0.10 19.85
N ASP A 32 -6.00 0.66 21.02
CA ASP A 32 -6.20 2.09 21.23
C ASP A 32 -4.97 2.65 21.94
N ALA A 33 -4.27 3.60 21.33
CA ALA A 33 -3.07 4.22 21.89
C ALA A 33 -3.32 4.97 23.22
N ARG A 34 -4.59 5.26 23.54
CA ARG A 34 -4.99 5.88 24.81
C ARG A 34 -5.21 4.86 25.93
N ALA A 35 -5.25 3.57 25.61
CA ALA A 35 -5.45 2.52 26.59
C ALA A 35 -4.22 2.42 27.51
N PRO A 36 -4.42 2.15 28.81
CA PRO A 36 -3.31 2.07 29.76
C PRO A 36 -2.46 0.80 29.60
N THR A 37 -2.89 -0.14 28.78
CA THR A 37 -2.23 -1.41 28.52
C THR A 37 -1.91 -1.58 27.05
N MET A 38 -0.85 -2.33 26.76
CA MET A 38 -0.50 -2.73 25.38
C MET A 38 -1.29 -3.96 24.89
N GLU A 39 -2.26 -4.42 25.65
CA GLU A 39 -3.12 -5.53 25.23
C GLU A 39 -4.12 -5.04 24.18
N PRO A 40 -4.41 -5.85 23.15
CA PRO A 40 -5.40 -5.50 22.16
C PRO A 40 -6.79 -5.37 22.80
N GLN A 41 -7.48 -4.31 22.47
CA GLN A 41 -8.83 -4.03 22.96
C GLN A 41 -9.87 -4.93 22.28
N MET A 42 -9.55 -5.42 21.06
CA MET A 42 -10.43 -6.23 20.25
C MET A 42 -9.63 -7.22 19.44
N ARG A 43 -10.21 -8.40 19.18
CA ARG A 43 -9.69 -9.40 18.24
C ARG A 43 -10.79 -9.84 17.29
N LEU A 44 -10.53 -9.75 15.99
CA LEU A 44 -11.39 -10.24 14.93
C LEU A 44 -10.78 -11.54 14.42
N THR A 45 -11.46 -12.66 14.65
CA THR A 45 -10.93 -13.98 14.25
C THR A 45 -11.68 -14.53 13.06
N GLY A 46 -11.00 -14.70 11.95
CA GLY A 46 -11.58 -15.17 10.70
C GLY A 46 -12.04 -16.63 10.74
N PRO A 47 -13.01 -16.97 9.90
CA PRO A 47 -13.57 -18.33 9.87
C PRO A 47 -12.57 -19.37 9.38
N SER A 48 -11.69 -19.01 8.44
CA SER A 48 -10.71 -19.91 7.83
C SER A 48 -9.51 -20.20 8.73
N LYS A 49 -9.21 -19.31 9.69
CA LYS A 49 -7.97 -19.33 10.48
C LYS A 49 -6.71 -19.39 9.59
N SER A 50 -6.80 -18.85 8.38
CA SER A 50 -5.63 -18.65 7.52
C SER A 50 -4.89 -17.41 7.97
N PRO A 51 -3.56 -17.35 7.82
CA PRO A 51 -2.82 -16.09 8.04
C PRO A 51 -3.44 -14.93 7.26
N TYR A 52 -3.61 -13.81 7.90
CA TYR A 52 -3.95 -12.57 7.20
C TYR A 52 -2.66 -11.87 6.77
N LEU A 53 -2.55 -11.51 5.50
CA LEU A 53 -1.37 -10.88 4.90
C LEU A 53 -1.54 -9.38 4.72
N SER A 54 -2.77 -8.92 4.54
CA SER A 54 -3.09 -7.53 4.28
C SER A 54 -4.31 -7.06 5.07
N VAL A 55 -4.39 -5.77 5.33
CA VAL A 55 -5.49 -5.15 6.08
C VAL A 55 -5.71 -3.71 5.62
N ALA A 56 -6.96 -3.31 5.52
CA ALA A 56 -7.36 -1.94 5.28
C ALA A 56 -8.59 -1.55 6.10
N SER A 57 -8.78 -0.27 6.39
CA SER A 57 -9.99 0.24 7.05
C SER A 57 -10.50 1.51 6.38
N ASN A 58 -11.82 1.66 6.34
CA ASN A 58 -12.46 2.92 5.99
C ASN A 58 -13.05 3.64 7.22
N GLY A 59 -12.67 3.20 8.42
CA GLY A 59 -13.15 3.74 9.70
C GLY A 59 -14.40 3.07 10.25
N MET A 60 -15.24 2.46 9.42
CA MET A 60 -16.42 1.69 9.81
C MET A 60 -16.20 0.20 9.59
N TYR A 61 -15.61 -0.15 8.47
CA TYR A 61 -15.30 -1.52 8.08
C TYR A 61 -13.79 -1.75 8.10
N VAL A 62 -13.42 -2.99 8.35
CA VAL A 62 -12.06 -3.52 8.19
C VAL A 62 -12.13 -4.63 7.15
N ALA A 63 -11.27 -4.59 6.16
CA ALA A 63 -11.08 -5.66 5.19
C ALA A 63 -9.72 -6.34 5.45
N THR A 64 -9.70 -7.66 5.37
CA THR A 64 -8.49 -8.48 5.56
C THR A 64 -8.32 -9.44 4.40
N GLY A 65 -7.11 -9.58 3.89
CA GLY A 65 -6.76 -10.54 2.85
C GLY A 65 -5.94 -11.69 3.41
N THR A 66 -6.28 -12.92 3.03
CA THR A 66 -5.63 -14.12 3.56
C THR A 66 -4.48 -14.61 2.68
N GLU A 67 -3.61 -15.43 3.29
CA GLU A 67 -2.77 -16.40 2.58
C GLU A 67 -3.67 -17.47 1.93
N LEU A 68 -3.26 -17.94 0.75
CA LEU A 68 -3.93 -19.02 0.04
C LEU A 68 -3.96 -20.29 0.89
N LYS A 69 -5.15 -20.88 1.04
CA LYS A 69 -5.33 -22.14 1.73
C LYS A 69 -6.14 -23.11 0.88
N GLY A 70 -5.48 -24.12 0.36
CA GLY A 70 -6.12 -25.03 -0.60
C GLY A 70 -6.30 -24.37 -1.94
N SER A 71 -7.53 -24.04 -2.31
CA SER A 71 -7.89 -23.30 -3.54
C SER A 71 -8.31 -21.86 -3.28
N ASP A 72 -8.47 -21.48 -1.99
CA ASP A 72 -9.20 -20.27 -1.65
C ASP A 72 -8.30 -19.27 -0.91
N ALA A 73 -8.24 -18.06 -1.44
CA ALA A 73 -7.76 -16.86 -0.76
C ALA A 73 -8.97 -15.95 -0.49
N MET A 74 -9.14 -15.50 0.74
CA MET A 74 -10.38 -14.85 1.18
C MET A 74 -10.17 -13.38 1.51
N ILE A 75 -11.15 -12.57 1.16
CA ILE A 75 -11.31 -11.22 1.71
C ILE A 75 -12.43 -11.27 2.74
N ASP A 76 -12.08 -11.13 4.02
CA ASP A 76 -13.07 -10.99 5.10
C ASP A 76 -13.32 -9.51 5.37
N VAL A 77 -14.60 -9.11 5.37
CA VAL A 77 -15.04 -7.74 5.69
C VAL A 77 -15.75 -7.73 7.03
N TRP A 78 -15.28 -6.87 7.93
CA TRP A 78 -15.75 -6.75 9.30
C TRP A 78 -16.42 -5.41 9.54
N ASP A 79 -17.55 -5.40 10.25
CA ASP A 79 -18.12 -4.18 10.82
C ASP A 79 -17.56 -4.00 12.24
N LEU A 80 -16.86 -2.89 12.51
CA LEU A 80 -16.26 -2.62 13.82
C LEU A 80 -17.29 -2.47 14.95
N ARG A 81 -18.58 -2.34 14.61
CA ARG A 81 -19.69 -2.31 15.58
C ARG A 81 -20.20 -3.72 15.90
N GLN A 82 -19.90 -4.72 15.05
CA GLN A 82 -20.32 -6.10 15.22
C GLN A 82 -19.17 -7.05 14.85
N THR A 83 -18.35 -7.37 15.82
CA THR A 83 -17.04 -8.00 15.62
C THR A 83 -17.02 -9.52 15.80
N SER A 84 -18.17 -10.16 15.96
CA SER A 84 -18.24 -11.60 16.23
C SER A 84 -17.92 -12.47 15.01
N THR A 85 -18.31 -11.99 13.81
CA THR A 85 -18.07 -12.65 12.53
C THR A 85 -17.92 -11.60 11.45
N PRO A 86 -17.23 -11.90 10.34
CA PRO A 86 -17.24 -11.01 9.18
C PRO A 86 -18.68 -10.81 8.67
N VAL A 87 -18.97 -9.62 8.20
CA VAL A 87 -20.26 -9.33 7.55
C VAL A 87 -20.32 -9.93 6.15
N HIS A 88 -19.17 -9.97 5.48
CA HIS A 88 -18.98 -10.60 4.17
C HIS A 88 -17.65 -11.34 4.13
N THR A 89 -17.61 -12.43 3.38
CA THR A 89 -16.40 -13.15 3.01
C THR A 89 -16.46 -13.41 1.51
N TYR A 90 -15.49 -12.92 0.76
CA TYR A 90 -15.34 -13.14 -0.66
C TYR A 90 -14.22 -14.16 -0.88
N SER A 91 -14.47 -15.22 -1.64
CA SER A 91 -13.57 -16.36 -1.80
C SER A 91 -13.15 -16.66 -3.24
N GLU A 92 -13.77 -15.99 -4.21
CA GLU A 92 -13.51 -16.20 -5.63
C GLU A 92 -12.84 -15.02 -6.32
N VAL A 93 -12.60 -13.90 -5.57
CA VAL A 93 -11.97 -12.69 -6.12
C VAL A 93 -10.51 -12.94 -6.50
N HIS A 94 -9.78 -13.72 -5.67
CA HIS A 94 -8.37 -14.03 -5.88
C HIS A 94 -8.10 -15.53 -5.77
N SER A 95 -7.19 -16.03 -6.60
CA SER A 95 -6.78 -17.44 -6.64
C SER A 95 -5.41 -17.68 -5.99
N ASP A 96 -4.79 -16.66 -5.39
CA ASP A 96 -3.52 -16.75 -4.66
C ASP A 96 -3.49 -15.70 -3.54
N ASP A 97 -2.40 -15.63 -2.77
CA ASP A 97 -2.18 -14.73 -1.63
C ASP A 97 -2.63 -13.29 -1.91
N ILE A 98 -3.46 -12.74 -1.02
CA ILE A 98 -3.95 -11.36 -1.12
C ILE A 98 -2.98 -10.43 -0.37
N THR A 99 -2.07 -9.85 -1.12
CA THR A 99 -0.92 -9.11 -0.59
C THR A 99 -1.20 -7.67 -0.23
N SER A 100 -2.22 -7.06 -0.84
CA SER A 100 -2.50 -5.64 -0.67
C SER A 100 -3.99 -5.34 -0.72
N LEU A 101 -4.45 -4.51 0.23
CA LEU A 101 -5.82 -4.02 0.32
C LEU A 101 -5.80 -2.51 0.62
N VAL A 102 -6.61 -1.74 -0.08
CA VAL A 102 -6.76 -0.30 0.14
C VAL A 102 -8.19 0.14 -0.15
N PHE A 103 -8.88 0.77 0.79
CA PHE A 103 -10.15 1.41 0.51
C PHE A 103 -9.98 2.68 -0.31
N HIS A 104 -11.00 3.02 -1.09
CA HIS A 104 -11.01 4.24 -1.89
C HIS A 104 -10.84 5.49 -1.00
N PRO A 105 -10.00 6.48 -1.37
CA PRO A 105 -9.75 7.66 -0.53
C PRO A 105 -10.97 8.61 -0.45
N ASP A 106 -11.84 8.65 -1.46
CA ASP A 106 -13.08 9.43 -1.40
C ASP A 106 -14.13 8.69 -0.56
N ARG A 107 -14.25 9.10 0.69
CA ARG A 107 -15.20 8.53 1.65
C ARG A 107 -16.64 9.02 1.46
N THR A 108 -16.86 9.98 0.59
CA THR A 108 -18.20 10.56 0.37
C THR A 108 -18.97 9.81 -0.71
N GLN A 109 -18.30 9.42 -1.78
CA GLN A 109 -18.89 8.75 -2.93
C GLN A 109 -18.55 7.26 -3.00
N HIS A 110 -17.34 6.89 -2.60
CA HIS A 110 -16.76 5.55 -2.80
C HIS A 110 -16.30 4.88 -1.49
N ALA A 111 -16.91 5.22 -0.35
CA ALA A 111 -16.50 4.76 0.97
C ALA A 111 -16.37 3.23 1.11
N ASN A 112 -17.14 2.47 0.35
CA ASN A 112 -17.18 1.02 0.42
C ASN A 112 -16.37 0.33 -0.70
N ILE A 113 -15.74 1.10 -1.60
CA ILE A 113 -14.92 0.53 -2.65
C ILE A 113 -13.56 0.13 -2.08
N LEU A 114 -13.27 -1.16 -2.20
CA LEU A 114 -12.02 -1.79 -1.81
C LEU A 114 -11.22 -2.17 -3.05
N LEU A 115 -10.00 -1.73 -3.12
CA LEU A 115 -9.02 -2.20 -4.10
C LEU A 115 -8.23 -3.35 -3.46
N SER A 116 -8.12 -4.47 -4.16
CA SER A 116 -7.31 -5.62 -3.76
C SER A 116 -6.31 -6.00 -4.83
N GLY A 117 -5.18 -6.55 -4.41
CA GLY A 117 -4.14 -7.09 -5.28
C GLY A 117 -3.57 -8.38 -4.72
N GLY A 118 -3.35 -9.36 -5.59
CA GLY A 118 -2.90 -10.69 -5.21
C GLY A 118 -1.65 -11.17 -5.95
N MET A 119 -1.09 -12.27 -5.46
CA MET A 119 0.02 -12.94 -6.14
C MET A 119 -0.41 -13.62 -7.44
N ASP A 120 -1.71 -13.79 -7.66
CA ASP A 120 -2.30 -14.24 -8.93
C ASP A 120 -2.18 -13.20 -10.07
N GLY A 121 -1.71 -12.00 -9.75
CA GLY A 121 -1.56 -10.90 -10.70
C GLY A 121 -2.85 -10.13 -10.96
N LEU A 122 -3.93 -10.45 -10.26
CA LEU A 122 -5.18 -9.72 -10.37
C LEU A 122 -5.18 -8.47 -9.49
N ILE A 123 -5.79 -7.43 -10.03
CA ILE A 123 -6.16 -6.22 -9.31
C ILE A 123 -7.67 -6.06 -9.45
N CYS A 124 -8.38 -5.95 -8.32
CA CYS A 124 -9.84 -5.95 -8.30
C CYS A 124 -10.37 -4.76 -7.51
N ALA A 125 -11.44 -4.14 -8.01
CA ALA A 125 -12.24 -3.18 -7.28
C ALA A 125 -13.54 -3.86 -6.84
N THR A 126 -13.84 -3.84 -5.55
CA THR A 126 -14.98 -4.54 -4.95
C THR A 126 -15.80 -3.59 -4.09
N ASP A 127 -17.13 -3.60 -4.25
CA ASP A 127 -18.05 -2.90 -3.35
C ASP A 127 -18.36 -3.75 -2.12
N THR A 128 -17.73 -3.43 -1.02
CA THR A 128 -17.90 -4.16 0.24
C THR A 128 -19.27 -3.99 0.92
N SER A 129 -20.16 -3.18 0.37
CA SER A 129 -21.56 -3.07 0.85
C SER A 129 -22.45 -4.17 0.29
N ILE A 130 -22.00 -4.88 -0.74
CA ILE A 130 -22.74 -5.93 -1.44
C ILE A 130 -22.28 -7.29 -0.91
N LYS A 131 -23.26 -8.12 -0.52
CA LYS A 131 -22.97 -9.42 0.07
C LYS A 131 -22.60 -10.49 -0.96
N THR A 132 -23.31 -10.48 -2.09
CA THR A 132 -23.10 -11.46 -3.17
C THR A 132 -21.83 -11.10 -3.89
N GLU A 133 -20.86 -12.01 -3.91
CA GLU A 133 -19.51 -11.76 -4.45
C GLU A 133 -19.55 -11.38 -5.92
N GLU A 134 -20.33 -12.08 -6.72
CA GLU A 134 -20.50 -11.81 -8.16
C GLU A 134 -21.00 -10.37 -8.43
N ASP A 135 -21.92 -9.88 -7.59
CA ASP A 135 -22.45 -8.51 -7.70
C ASP A 135 -21.53 -7.45 -7.06
N ALA A 136 -20.67 -7.87 -6.12
CA ALA A 136 -19.77 -6.99 -5.38
C ALA A 136 -18.56 -6.60 -6.21
N VAL A 137 -18.10 -7.47 -7.12
CA VAL A 137 -16.94 -7.18 -7.99
C VAL A 137 -17.34 -6.14 -9.03
N VAL A 138 -16.76 -4.95 -8.92
CA VAL A 138 -17.01 -3.82 -9.82
C VAL A 138 -16.21 -3.98 -11.10
N SER A 139 -14.92 -4.26 -10.98
CA SER A 139 -14.01 -4.39 -12.11
C SER A 139 -12.79 -5.22 -11.73
N VAL A 140 -12.18 -5.88 -12.72
CA VAL A 140 -11.01 -6.74 -12.55
C VAL A 140 -10.01 -6.48 -13.67
N GLY A 141 -8.74 -6.32 -13.31
CA GLY A 141 -7.63 -6.23 -14.23
C GLY A 141 -6.59 -7.34 -13.97
N ASN A 142 -5.91 -7.78 -15.02
CA ASN A 142 -4.80 -8.71 -14.90
C ASN A 142 -3.50 -8.00 -15.29
N THR A 143 -2.60 -7.87 -14.33
CA THR A 143 -1.30 -7.21 -14.53
C THR A 143 -0.24 -8.14 -15.08
N ASN A 144 -0.54 -9.43 -15.24
CA ASN A 144 0.39 -10.48 -15.67
C ASN A 144 1.66 -10.61 -14.79
N ALA A 145 1.61 -10.09 -13.56
CA ALA A 145 2.73 -10.15 -12.62
C ALA A 145 2.20 -10.24 -11.20
N SER A 146 2.81 -11.09 -10.37
CA SER A 146 2.47 -11.16 -8.94
C SER A 146 2.64 -9.79 -8.28
N LEU A 147 1.60 -9.35 -7.56
CA LEU A 147 1.56 -8.02 -6.98
C LEU A 147 2.10 -8.00 -5.55
N ALA A 148 2.92 -6.99 -5.27
CA ALA A 148 3.36 -6.67 -3.92
C ALA A 148 2.48 -5.60 -3.28
N ARG A 149 2.06 -4.60 -4.07
CA ARG A 149 1.24 -3.47 -3.61
C ARG A 149 0.29 -2.98 -4.68
N VAL A 150 -0.87 -2.54 -4.26
CA VAL A 150 -1.81 -1.76 -5.07
C VAL A 150 -2.26 -0.53 -4.30
N GLY A 151 -2.68 0.50 -5.01
CA GLY A 151 -3.22 1.69 -4.37
C GLY A 151 -3.81 2.68 -5.37
N TRP A 152 -4.51 3.66 -4.84
CA TRP A 152 -5.09 4.74 -5.61
C TRP A 152 -4.04 5.77 -5.96
N ALA A 153 -3.97 6.19 -7.22
CA ALA A 153 -3.10 7.27 -7.65
C ALA A 153 -3.82 8.62 -7.47
N ALA A 154 -3.06 9.67 -7.17
CA ALA A 154 -3.60 11.02 -7.22
C ALA A 154 -3.79 11.45 -8.68
N TYR A 155 -4.83 12.26 -8.94
CA TYR A 155 -5.08 12.81 -10.26
C TYR A 155 -5.75 14.19 -10.14
N PRO A 156 -5.53 15.10 -11.09
CA PRO A 156 -6.20 16.39 -11.07
C PRO A 156 -7.70 16.21 -11.33
N THR A 157 -8.53 16.98 -10.66
CA THR A 157 -10.00 16.95 -10.82
C THR A 157 -10.49 17.26 -12.25
N SER A 158 -9.60 17.87 -13.06
CA SER A 158 -9.84 18.13 -14.49
C SER A 158 -9.44 16.97 -15.39
N TYR A 159 -8.84 15.90 -14.83
CA TYR A 159 -8.43 14.74 -15.60
C TYR A 159 -9.65 13.86 -15.83
N CYS A 160 -10.21 13.97 -17.02
CA CYS A 160 -11.25 13.08 -17.49
C CYS A 160 -10.60 12.07 -18.42
N PHE A 161 -10.72 10.78 -18.10
CA PHE A 161 -10.48 9.74 -19.08
C PHE A 161 -11.57 9.89 -20.16
N THR A 162 -11.27 10.59 -21.23
CA THR A 162 -12.12 10.51 -22.42
C THR A 162 -11.78 9.18 -23.08
N PRO A 163 -12.71 8.21 -23.11
CA PRO A 163 -12.50 7.05 -23.94
C PRO A 163 -12.31 7.54 -25.37
N SER A 164 -11.20 7.15 -25.99
CA SER A 164 -10.86 7.50 -27.39
C SER A 164 -11.73 6.76 -28.41
N VAL A 165 -12.99 6.54 -28.10
CA VAL A 165 -13.98 6.00 -29.03
C VAL A 165 -14.93 7.12 -29.39
N PRO A 166 -14.95 7.60 -30.65
CA PRO A 166 -15.99 8.49 -31.09
C PRO A 166 -17.33 7.79 -30.91
N VAL A 167 -18.21 8.35 -30.12
CA VAL A 167 -19.61 7.95 -30.07
C VAL A 167 -20.19 8.32 -31.45
N THR A 168 -20.17 7.35 -32.36
CA THR A 168 -21.00 7.45 -33.56
C THR A 168 -22.44 7.18 -33.09
N ASP A 169 -23.36 8.09 -33.46
CA ASP A 169 -24.79 7.94 -33.24
C ASP A 169 -25.24 6.51 -33.60
N VAL A 170 -25.47 5.72 -32.58
CA VAL A 170 -26.11 4.41 -32.72
C VAL A 170 -27.46 4.53 -32.03
N ASP A 171 -28.52 4.28 -32.80
CA ASP A 171 -29.89 4.22 -32.28
C ASP A 171 -29.94 3.27 -31.07
N MET A 172 -30.40 3.81 -29.95
CA MET A 172 -30.52 3.11 -28.66
C MET A 172 -31.71 2.19 -28.70
N ASP A 173 -31.49 0.88 -28.86
CA ASP A 173 -32.50 -0.14 -28.66
C ASP A 173 -32.75 -0.38 -27.17
N ASP A 174 -33.99 -0.72 -26.79
CA ASP A 174 -34.50 -0.92 -25.42
C ASP A 174 -33.73 -1.96 -24.56
N HIS A 175 -32.72 -2.63 -25.10
CA HIS A 175 -31.86 -3.54 -24.35
C HIS A 175 -30.75 -2.83 -23.61
N ASP A 176 -30.43 -1.58 -23.94
CA ASP A 176 -29.36 -0.79 -23.32
C ASP A 176 -29.78 -0.11 -22.01
N GLN A 177 -31.07 -0.18 -21.64
CA GLN A 177 -31.54 0.35 -20.34
C GLN A 177 -31.00 -0.44 -19.12
N GLN A 178 -30.50 -1.66 -19.29
CA GLN A 178 -29.80 -2.38 -18.22
C GLN A 178 -28.34 -1.89 -18.02
N LEU A 179 -27.75 -1.25 -19.02
CA LEU A 179 -26.43 -0.64 -18.88
C LEU A 179 -26.46 0.71 -18.15
N VAL A 180 -27.61 1.40 -18.16
CA VAL A 180 -27.80 2.69 -17.46
C VAL A 180 -27.85 2.53 -15.94
N ASN A 181 -28.13 1.35 -15.41
CA ASN A 181 -28.08 1.09 -13.98
C ASN A 181 -26.64 0.92 -13.44
N ASN A 182 -25.62 0.90 -14.30
CA ASN A 182 -24.22 0.94 -13.92
C ASN A 182 -23.70 2.38 -13.67
N GLU A 183 -24.55 3.39 -13.73
CA GLU A 183 -24.18 4.79 -13.41
C GLU A 183 -23.79 5.02 -11.93
N ARG A 184 -23.82 3.98 -11.10
CA ARG A 184 -23.51 4.08 -9.67
C ARG A 184 -22.02 4.29 -9.38
N TRP A 185 -21.15 4.00 -10.36
CA TRP A 185 -19.70 3.93 -10.19
C TRP A 185 -18.97 4.86 -11.16
N HIS A 186 -19.38 6.11 -11.23
CA HIS A 186 -18.68 7.07 -12.09
C HIS A 186 -17.36 7.47 -11.48
N HIS A 187 -16.26 7.16 -12.20
CA HIS A 187 -14.91 7.64 -11.97
C HIS A 187 -14.29 7.23 -10.64
N LEU A 188 -13.98 5.95 -10.49
CA LEU A 188 -13.15 5.45 -9.40
C LEU A 188 -11.74 6.03 -9.47
N GLY A 189 -11.29 6.41 -10.65
CA GLY A 189 -10.00 7.03 -10.87
C GLY A 189 -8.86 6.05 -11.12
N PRO A 190 -7.64 6.58 -11.29
CA PRO A 190 -6.47 5.77 -11.58
C PRO A 190 -5.94 5.05 -10.34
N VAL A 191 -5.44 3.85 -10.59
CA VAL A 191 -4.76 3.02 -9.59
C VAL A 191 -3.37 2.66 -10.06
N TYR A 192 -2.49 2.41 -9.11
CA TYR A 192 -1.17 1.84 -9.39
C TYR A 192 -1.07 0.41 -8.86
N ALA A 193 -0.27 -0.39 -9.53
CA ALA A 193 0.13 -1.71 -9.06
C ALA A 193 1.65 -1.83 -9.14
N ILE A 194 2.27 -2.35 -8.08
CA ILE A 194 3.69 -2.62 -7.99
C ILE A 194 3.86 -4.12 -7.85
N SER A 195 4.60 -4.71 -8.79
CA SER A 195 4.83 -6.15 -8.80
C SER A 195 5.97 -6.55 -7.85
N ASN A 196 6.02 -7.83 -7.50
CA ASN A 196 7.15 -8.42 -6.78
C ASN A 196 8.48 -8.31 -7.56
N MET A 197 8.41 -8.12 -8.88
CA MET A 197 9.57 -7.86 -9.73
C MET A 197 9.98 -6.39 -9.77
N GLN A 198 9.35 -5.55 -8.96
CA GLN A 198 9.62 -4.11 -8.86
C GLN A 198 9.30 -3.36 -10.17
N THR A 199 8.22 -3.75 -10.83
CA THR A 199 7.65 -3.00 -11.96
C THR A 199 6.39 -2.27 -11.52
N LEU A 200 6.22 -1.05 -12.02
CA LEU A 200 5.05 -0.23 -11.81
C LEU A 200 4.13 -0.32 -13.01
N SER A 201 2.85 -0.42 -12.78
CA SER A 201 1.80 -0.25 -13.78
C SER A 201 0.70 0.69 -13.26
N LEU A 202 0.07 1.40 -14.18
CA LEU A 202 -1.05 2.31 -13.94
C LEU A 202 -2.26 1.84 -14.73
N TRP A 203 -3.43 1.91 -14.11
CA TRP A 203 -4.68 1.42 -14.63
C TRP A 203 -5.81 2.38 -14.32
N ASP A 204 -6.83 2.39 -15.16
CA ASP A 204 -8.11 3.03 -14.87
C ASP A 204 -9.00 2.02 -14.11
N ALA A 205 -9.40 2.34 -12.88
CA ALA A 205 -10.13 1.40 -12.04
C ALA A 205 -11.58 1.17 -12.51
N ASP A 206 -12.14 2.01 -13.36
CA ASP A 206 -13.51 1.83 -13.86
C ASP A 206 -13.65 0.57 -14.72
N LYS A 207 -12.64 0.31 -15.57
CA LYS A 207 -12.63 -0.83 -16.51
C LYS A 207 -11.35 -1.65 -16.43
N PHE A 208 -10.38 -1.23 -15.63
CA PHE A 208 -9.02 -1.73 -15.64
C PHE A 208 -8.34 -1.68 -17.01
N ASP A 209 -8.64 -0.63 -17.77
CA ASP A 209 -7.87 -0.31 -18.96
C ASP A 209 -6.45 0.10 -18.54
N CYS A 210 -5.47 -0.52 -19.20
CA CYS A 210 -4.06 -0.23 -18.88
C CYS A 210 -3.66 1.16 -19.39
N ILE A 211 -3.28 2.05 -18.47
CA ILE A 211 -2.72 3.36 -18.81
C ILE A 211 -1.24 3.22 -19.15
N LYS A 212 -0.50 2.52 -18.29
CA LYS A 212 0.93 2.27 -18.46
C LYS A 212 1.33 1.00 -17.75
N GLU A 213 2.12 0.14 -18.39
CA GLU A 213 2.62 -1.08 -17.78
C GLU A 213 4.14 -1.24 -17.93
N GLY A 214 4.72 -2.13 -17.12
CA GLY A 214 6.09 -2.59 -17.26
C GLY A 214 7.16 -1.55 -16.95
N VAL A 215 6.84 -0.52 -16.15
CA VAL A 215 7.81 0.52 -15.79
C VAL A 215 8.75 -0.02 -14.72
N GLU A 216 10.03 -0.22 -15.07
CA GLU A 216 11.09 -0.62 -14.13
C GLU A 216 11.37 0.52 -13.14
N VAL A 217 11.17 0.29 -11.85
CA VAL A 217 11.34 1.32 -10.81
C VAL A 217 12.73 1.36 -10.19
N ARG A 218 13.54 0.29 -10.35
CA ARG A 218 14.88 0.20 -9.73
C ARG A 218 15.91 1.11 -10.37
N LYS A 219 15.75 1.44 -11.64
CA LYS A 219 16.74 2.23 -12.41
C LYS A 219 16.04 3.18 -13.37
N PRO A 220 15.26 4.13 -12.87
CA PRO A 220 14.67 5.10 -13.76
C PRO A 220 15.76 5.97 -14.38
N THR A 221 15.82 5.99 -15.71
CA THR A 221 16.86 6.70 -16.48
C THR A 221 16.79 8.22 -16.33
N SER A 222 15.69 8.73 -15.77
CA SER A 222 15.42 10.16 -15.60
C SER A 222 15.88 10.74 -14.25
N PHE A 223 16.35 9.92 -13.29
CA PHE A 223 16.85 10.44 -12.02
C PHE A 223 18.12 11.27 -12.20
N ARG A 224 18.09 12.48 -11.63
CA ARG A 224 19.25 13.35 -11.58
C ARG A 224 19.43 13.94 -10.16
N PRO A 225 20.50 13.65 -9.44
CA PRO A 225 21.61 12.72 -9.82
C PRO A 225 21.11 11.28 -9.93
N PRO A 226 21.76 10.44 -10.74
CA PRO A 226 21.41 9.04 -10.85
C PRO A 226 21.59 8.36 -9.49
N TRP A 227 20.57 7.65 -9.09
CA TRP A 227 20.57 6.84 -7.87
C TRP A 227 19.93 5.49 -8.20
N VAL A 228 20.52 4.41 -7.77
CA VAL A 228 20.04 3.06 -7.98
C VAL A 228 19.24 2.66 -6.75
N THR A 229 18.02 2.25 -6.96
CA THR A 229 17.16 1.68 -5.93
C THR A 229 17.05 0.19 -6.14
N ASP A 230 16.89 -0.57 -5.07
CA ASP A 230 16.76 -2.02 -5.15
C ASP A 230 15.31 -2.48 -5.03
N TYR A 231 14.49 -1.73 -4.27
CA TYR A 231 13.09 -2.10 -4.04
C TYR A 231 12.23 -0.89 -3.66
N VAL A 232 10.92 -1.06 -3.80
CA VAL A 232 9.91 -0.12 -3.27
C VAL A 232 9.54 -0.54 -1.85
N ILE A 233 9.68 0.38 -0.91
CA ILE A 233 9.27 0.16 0.49
C ILE A 233 7.77 0.32 0.59
N ASP A 234 7.24 1.46 0.09
CA ASP A 234 5.82 1.78 0.09
C ASP A 234 5.47 2.77 -1.00
N ALA A 235 4.17 2.91 -1.29
CA ALA A 235 3.65 3.90 -2.22
C ALA A 235 2.31 4.47 -1.74
N CYS A 236 2.03 5.72 -2.09
CA CYS A 236 0.82 6.43 -1.69
C CYS A 236 0.42 7.47 -2.75
N ALA A 237 -0.86 7.87 -2.74
CA ALA A 237 -1.38 8.89 -3.65
C ALA A 237 -0.72 10.27 -3.47
N SER A 238 -0.42 10.65 -2.22
CA SER A 238 0.16 11.95 -1.90
C SER A 238 1.33 11.78 -0.94
N GLY A 239 2.39 12.52 -1.15
CA GLY A 239 3.58 12.47 -0.31
C GLY A 239 3.88 13.81 0.36
N PRO A 240 4.77 13.79 1.37
CA PRO A 240 5.02 14.91 2.27
C PRO A 240 5.59 16.17 1.60
N LEU A 241 6.16 16.04 0.41
CA LEU A 241 6.92 17.11 -0.25
C LEU A 241 6.34 17.50 -1.59
N SER A 242 5.11 17.07 -1.92
CA SER A 242 4.44 17.45 -3.16
C SER A 242 4.05 18.93 -3.12
N GLN A 243 4.73 19.75 -3.92
CA GLN A 243 4.48 21.19 -4.00
C GLN A 243 3.70 21.59 -5.26
N ARG A 244 3.49 20.68 -6.20
CA ARG A 244 2.83 20.98 -7.47
C ARG A 244 1.57 20.13 -7.62
N PRO A 245 0.46 20.71 -8.08
CA PRO A 245 -0.67 19.91 -8.52
C PRO A 245 -0.21 19.03 -9.69
N ALA A 246 -0.53 17.75 -9.62
CA ALA A 246 -0.27 16.83 -10.70
C ALA A 246 -1.02 17.23 -11.98
N GLN A 247 -0.42 17.00 -13.13
CA GLN A 247 -1.06 17.22 -14.45
C GLN A 247 -1.71 15.93 -14.96
N GLY A 248 -1.29 14.79 -14.42
CA GLY A 248 -1.81 13.47 -14.73
C GLY A 248 -1.84 12.56 -13.50
N PRO A 249 -2.19 11.27 -13.68
CA PRO A 249 -2.12 10.29 -12.60
C PRO A 249 -0.72 10.24 -12.00
N SER A 250 -0.66 10.39 -10.68
CA SER A 250 0.63 10.47 -9.97
C SER A 250 0.59 9.71 -8.65
N MET A 251 1.77 9.30 -8.20
CA MET A 251 1.97 8.68 -6.90
C MET A 251 3.32 9.03 -6.32
N HIS A 252 3.43 8.89 -5.01
CA HIS A 252 4.68 8.98 -4.29
C HIS A 252 5.15 7.58 -3.90
N MET A 253 6.46 7.35 -3.97
CA MET A 253 7.08 6.09 -3.58
C MET A 253 8.24 6.34 -2.65
N TYR A 254 8.34 5.48 -1.65
CA TYR A 254 9.50 5.35 -0.78
C TYR A 254 10.33 4.17 -1.29
N MET A 255 11.54 4.45 -1.69
CA MET A 255 12.41 3.46 -2.33
C MET A 255 13.65 3.25 -1.48
N GLY A 256 14.11 2.00 -1.39
CA GLY A 256 15.24 1.61 -0.57
C GLY A 256 16.40 1.00 -1.35
N ASP A 257 17.56 0.99 -0.73
CA ASP A 257 18.73 0.21 -1.13
C ASP A 257 19.10 -0.83 -0.05
N GLN A 258 20.04 -1.72 -0.36
CA GLN A 258 20.45 -2.81 0.53
C GLN A 258 21.24 -2.31 1.76
N GLU A 259 21.75 -1.09 1.71
CA GLU A 259 22.60 -0.49 2.74
C GLU A 259 21.79 0.40 3.71
N GLY A 260 20.47 0.45 3.57
CA GLY A 260 19.58 1.24 4.44
C GLY A 260 19.42 2.70 4.02
N GLY A 261 19.87 3.06 2.82
CA GLY A 261 19.56 4.33 2.21
C GLY A 261 18.14 4.34 1.63
N MET A 262 17.53 5.52 1.57
CA MET A 262 16.17 5.68 1.03
C MET A 262 16.08 6.89 0.11
N ALA A 263 15.11 6.84 -0.81
CA ALA A 263 14.66 8.02 -1.56
C ALA A 263 13.14 8.15 -1.48
N LEU A 264 12.70 9.40 -1.41
CA LEU A 264 11.31 9.78 -1.63
C LEU A 264 11.20 10.34 -3.04
N VAL A 265 10.40 9.68 -3.87
CA VAL A 265 10.22 10.05 -5.28
C VAL A 265 8.74 10.18 -5.59
N SER A 266 8.40 10.98 -6.60
CA SER A 266 7.09 10.93 -7.24
C SER A 266 7.23 10.46 -8.68
N ALA A 267 6.24 9.74 -9.14
CA ALA A 267 6.06 9.34 -10.51
C ALA A 267 4.74 9.92 -11.02
N GLU A 268 4.75 10.56 -12.18
CA GLU A 268 3.59 11.17 -12.80
C GLU A 268 3.49 10.70 -14.25
N ALA A 269 2.29 10.26 -14.66
CA ALA A 269 2.03 9.89 -16.03
C ALA A 269 1.69 11.15 -16.84
N GLN A 270 2.44 11.39 -17.90
CA GLN A 270 2.22 12.51 -18.82
C GLN A 270 2.01 11.99 -20.25
N ASP A 271 1.12 12.64 -20.97
CA ASP A 271 0.84 12.32 -22.37
C ASP A 271 1.69 13.23 -23.29
N HIS A 272 2.76 12.64 -23.83
CA HIS A 272 3.66 13.25 -24.80
C HIS A 272 3.80 12.31 -25.99
N ASP A 273 2.85 12.29 -26.93
CA ASP A 273 2.83 11.32 -28.03
C ASP A 273 2.87 9.85 -27.54
N GLY A 274 2.22 9.59 -26.41
CA GLY A 274 2.22 8.35 -25.66
C GLY A 274 2.57 8.57 -24.19
N ILE A 275 2.05 7.71 -23.30
CA ILE A 275 2.20 7.91 -21.85
C ILE A 275 3.63 7.62 -21.41
N VAL A 276 4.26 8.66 -20.86
CA VAL A 276 5.61 8.63 -20.29
C VAL A 276 5.52 8.88 -18.78
N MET A 277 6.32 8.15 -18.00
CA MET A 277 6.44 8.40 -16.56
C MET A 277 7.52 9.42 -16.31
N GLU A 278 7.15 10.56 -15.75
CA GLU A 278 8.10 11.55 -15.23
C GLU A 278 8.38 11.29 -13.76
N TRP A 279 9.66 11.36 -13.40
CA TRP A 279 10.14 11.06 -12.07
C TRP A 279 10.76 12.29 -11.42
N THR A 280 10.35 12.57 -10.18
CA THR A 280 10.95 13.64 -9.38
C THR A 280 11.45 13.08 -8.05
N MET A 281 12.73 13.30 -7.74
CA MET A 281 13.29 12.96 -6.44
C MET A 281 13.10 14.16 -5.50
N HIS A 282 12.36 13.96 -4.41
CA HIS A 282 12.07 14.99 -3.40
C HIS A 282 13.10 15.00 -2.28
N ALA A 283 13.52 13.82 -1.83
CA ALA A 283 14.50 13.69 -0.76
C ALA A 283 15.29 12.39 -0.91
N ARG A 284 16.53 12.42 -0.39
CA ARG A 284 17.36 11.23 -0.20
C ARG A 284 17.78 11.16 1.26
N LEU A 285 17.51 10.04 1.89
CA LEU A 285 17.89 9.75 3.26
C LEU A 285 19.12 8.84 3.25
N PRO A 286 20.15 9.18 4.02
CA PRO A 286 21.42 8.45 4.01
C PRO A 286 21.30 7.08 4.71
N SER A 287 22.20 6.16 4.37
CA SER A 287 22.51 4.97 5.16
C SER A 287 23.55 5.28 6.26
N THR A 288 23.87 4.29 7.11
CA THR A 288 24.92 4.45 8.14
C THR A 288 26.30 4.72 7.55
N GLU A 289 26.58 4.40 6.30
CA GLU A 289 27.82 4.76 5.63
C GLU A 289 28.05 6.27 5.62
N ASN A 290 26.97 7.03 5.46
CA ASN A 290 27.02 8.49 5.36
C ASN A 290 26.53 9.20 6.62
N HIS A 291 25.78 8.52 7.48
CA HIS A 291 25.21 9.10 8.69
C HIS A 291 25.05 8.05 9.81
N PRO A 292 25.83 8.12 10.90
CA PRO A 292 25.90 7.05 11.92
C PRO A 292 24.58 6.69 12.60
N LYS A 293 23.60 7.61 12.57
CA LYS A 293 22.27 7.40 13.16
C LYS A 293 21.22 6.89 12.18
N ALA A 294 21.58 6.71 10.91
CA ALA A 294 20.68 6.20 9.88
C ALA A 294 20.49 4.67 9.98
N HIS A 295 19.71 4.10 9.08
CA HIS A 295 19.59 2.65 8.96
C HIS A 295 20.90 2.02 8.45
N ALA A 296 21.20 0.83 8.97
CA ALA A 296 22.37 0.04 8.59
C ALA A 296 21.99 -1.18 7.73
N ASP A 297 20.72 -1.38 7.49
CA ASP A 297 20.15 -2.52 6.79
C ASP A 297 18.84 -2.14 6.13
N ILE A 298 18.25 -3.05 5.39
CA ILE A 298 17.03 -2.89 4.61
C ILE A 298 15.91 -2.23 5.42
N VAL A 299 15.31 -1.17 4.87
CA VAL A 299 14.16 -0.49 5.45
C VAL A 299 12.89 -1.20 4.96
N ARG A 300 12.04 -1.65 5.90
CA ARG A 300 10.87 -2.48 5.60
C ARG A 300 9.55 -1.74 5.66
N CYS A 301 9.47 -0.68 6.45
CA CYS A 301 8.24 0.08 6.57
C CYS A 301 8.51 1.57 6.69
N VAL A 302 7.53 2.33 6.30
CA VAL A 302 7.55 3.78 6.31
C VAL A 302 6.16 4.31 6.64
N GLU A 303 6.10 5.39 7.42
CA GLU A 303 4.87 6.08 7.73
C GLU A 303 5.13 7.59 7.74
N TRP A 304 4.30 8.33 7.02
CA TRP A 304 4.31 9.79 7.03
C TRP A 304 3.25 10.33 7.99
N ASP A 305 3.68 11.05 9.02
CA ASP A 305 2.79 11.77 9.91
C ASP A 305 2.66 13.23 9.47
N GLU A 306 1.51 13.55 8.86
CA GLU A 306 1.22 14.89 8.39
C GLU A 306 1.15 15.91 9.52
N ALA A 307 0.69 15.51 10.71
CA ALA A 307 0.51 16.42 11.85
C ALA A 307 1.86 16.90 12.41
N SER A 308 2.83 16.00 12.56
CA SER A 308 4.18 16.35 13.02
C SER A 308 5.16 16.65 11.88
N ARG A 309 4.76 16.44 10.62
CA ARG A 309 5.59 16.53 9.41
C ARG A 309 6.87 15.70 9.53
N ARG A 310 6.72 14.47 10.00
CA ARG A 310 7.81 13.51 10.18
C ARG A 310 7.57 12.25 9.40
N LEU A 311 8.65 11.72 8.87
CA LEU A 311 8.69 10.39 8.29
C LEU A 311 9.27 9.42 9.32
N TYR A 312 8.53 8.37 9.62
CA TYR A 312 8.99 7.27 10.47
C TYR A 312 9.39 6.10 9.59
N THR A 313 10.49 5.45 9.93
CA THR A 313 11.01 4.32 9.16
C THR A 313 11.46 3.21 10.10
N GLY A 314 11.16 1.96 9.75
CA GLY A 314 11.59 0.77 10.46
C GLY A 314 12.42 -0.14 9.56
N GLY A 315 13.55 -0.62 10.07
CA GLY A 315 14.49 -1.44 9.31
C GLY A 315 14.81 -2.79 9.95
N GLU A 316 15.43 -3.68 9.17
CA GLU A 316 15.93 -4.98 9.66
C GLU A 316 17.05 -4.86 10.68
N ASP A 317 17.68 -3.70 10.76
CA ASP A 317 18.64 -3.34 11.81
C ASP A 317 17.98 -3.19 13.20
N GLY A 318 16.66 -3.39 13.30
CA GLY A 318 15.87 -3.27 14.52
C GLY A 318 15.68 -1.84 15.00
N ARG A 319 15.95 -0.85 14.16
CA ARG A 319 15.78 0.58 14.48
C ARG A 319 14.45 1.10 13.98
N LEU A 320 13.87 1.99 14.79
CA LEU A 320 12.79 2.90 14.38
C LEU A 320 13.37 4.31 14.37
N LEU A 321 13.35 4.97 13.22
CA LEU A 321 13.89 6.32 13.04
C LEU A 321 12.79 7.31 12.69
N ALA A 322 12.95 8.55 13.14
CA ALA A 322 12.12 9.68 12.78
C ALA A 322 12.96 10.72 12.04
N TRP A 323 12.50 11.10 10.85
CA TRP A 323 13.13 12.08 9.98
C TRP A 323 12.27 13.34 9.96
N SER A 324 12.90 14.49 10.10
CA SER A 324 12.25 15.79 9.92
C SER A 324 12.80 16.48 8.69
N PHE A 325 11.92 17.11 7.93
CA PHE A 325 12.27 17.88 6.74
C PHE A 325 12.17 19.35 7.09
N GLU A 326 13.32 20.05 7.12
CA GLU A 326 13.32 21.49 7.30
C GLU A 326 13.01 22.15 5.96
N THR A 327 11.94 22.93 5.90
CA THR A 327 11.69 23.82 4.78
C THR A 327 12.63 25.03 4.93
N SER A 328 13.69 25.09 4.12
CA SER A 328 14.50 26.31 4.07
C SER A 328 13.70 27.39 3.33
N ASP A 329 13.24 28.39 4.01
CA ASP A 329 12.68 29.63 3.44
C ASP A 329 13.73 30.52 2.72
N SER A 330 14.88 29.98 2.41
CA SER A 330 15.94 30.70 1.68
C SER A 330 15.86 30.34 0.19
N PRO A 331 16.00 31.31 -0.73
CA PRO A 331 16.02 31.04 -2.15
C PRO A 331 17.17 30.12 -2.50
N VAL A 332 16.83 28.91 -2.95
CA VAL A 332 17.77 27.85 -3.26
C VAL A 332 18.63 28.23 -4.46
N THR A 333 19.89 28.50 -4.23
CA THR A 333 20.93 28.29 -5.26
C THR A 333 21.07 26.77 -5.50
N PRO A 334 21.24 26.29 -6.73
CA PRO A 334 21.27 24.86 -7.03
C PRO A 334 22.59 24.20 -6.63
N GLN A 335 22.88 24.19 -5.35
CA GLN A 335 23.97 23.42 -4.72
C GLN A 335 23.58 23.20 -3.25
N GLY A 336 23.13 22.04 -2.90
CA GLY A 336 23.01 21.72 -1.50
C GLY A 336 21.94 20.70 -1.20
N GLY A 337 22.39 19.60 -0.64
CA GLY A 337 21.50 18.61 -0.06
C GLY A 337 20.67 19.25 1.06
N MET A 338 19.43 18.83 1.18
CA MET A 338 18.58 19.14 2.33
C MET A 338 19.28 18.70 3.62
N ASN A 339 19.34 19.57 4.61
CA ASN A 339 19.74 19.18 5.95
C ASN A 339 18.62 18.33 6.57
N THR A 340 18.86 17.03 6.68
CA THR A 340 18.00 16.13 7.44
C THR A 340 18.49 16.06 8.87
N SER A 341 17.66 16.43 9.84
CA SER A 341 17.95 16.17 11.24
C SER A 341 17.26 14.86 11.65
N THR A 342 18.04 13.90 12.14
CA THR A 342 17.53 12.65 12.69
C THR A 342 17.41 12.75 14.20
N SER A 343 16.24 12.50 14.75
CA SER A 343 16.06 12.22 16.16
C SER A 343 15.78 10.71 16.31
N SER A 344 16.73 9.98 16.90
CA SER A 344 16.48 8.60 17.30
C SER A 344 15.60 8.58 18.54
N ILE A 345 14.47 7.87 18.50
CA ILE A 345 13.73 7.51 19.70
C ILE A 345 14.50 6.34 20.30
N GLU A 346 15.21 6.57 21.40
CA GLU A 346 15.87 5.48 22.12
C GLU A 346 14.80 4.53 22.65
N THR A 347 14.75 3.32 22.10
CA THR A 347 14.08 2.21 22.75
C THR A 347 14.86 1.85 24.01
N PRO A 348 14.21 1.55 25.14
CA PRO A 348 14.92 1.10 26.34
C PRO A 348 15.74 -0.13 26.01
N PRO A 349 16.97 -0.28 26.57
CA PRO A 349 17.88 -1.34 26.22
C PRO A 349 17.22 -2.70 26.45
N ALA A 350 17.19 -3.50 25.37
CA ALA A 350 16.76 -4.88 25.45
C ALA A 350 17.62 -5.62 26.49
N LYS A 351 16.96 -6.38 27.36
CA LYS A 351 17.67 -7.25 28.33
C LYS A 351 18.59 -8.17 27.56
N PRO A 352 19.84 -8.41 28.05
CA PRO A 352 20.82 -9.20 27.33
C PRO A 352 20.27 -10.60 27.01
N ALA A 353 20.33 -10.96 25.74
CA ALA A 353 19.90 -12.25 25.25
C ALA A 353 20.63 -13.38 26.02
N ARG A 354 19.86 -14.31 26.57
CA ARG A 354 20.40 -15.56 27.13
C ARG A 354 21.06 -16.34 25.99
N ARG A 355 22.33 -16.76 26.21
CA ARG A 355 23.08 -17.61 25.30
C ARG A 355 22.23 -18.82 24.85
N PRO A 356 22.20 -19.14 23.57
CA PRO A 356 21.47 -20.31 23.09
C PRO A 356 22.14 -21.59 23.60
N ARG A 357 21.34 -22.54 24.12
CA ARG A 357 21.76 -23.93 24.34
C ARG A 357 21.85 -24.61 22.98
N PRO A 358 22.85 -25.45 22.73
CA PRO A 358 22.89 -26.25 21.51
C PRO A 358 21.87 -27.38 21.60
N THR A 359 20.86 -27.37 20.75
CA THR A 359 20.01 -28.54 20.48
C THR A 359 20.05 -28.79 18.99
N GLY A 360 20.40 -30.03 18.68
CA GLY A 360 20.45 -30.54 17.34
C GLY A 360 19.08 -30.76 16.70
N HIS A 361 19.18 -30.86 15.39
CA HIS A 361 18.28 -31.46 14.41
C HIS A 361 16.87 -30.89 14.23
N ASP A 362 16.71 -30.12 13.18
CA ASP A 362 16.24 -30.57 11.87
C ASP A 362 14.79 -30.26 11.52
N THR A 363 14.66 -29.75 10.28
CA THR A 363 13.47 -29.69 9.44
C THR A 363 12.32 -28.80 9.91
N LEU A 364 12.44 -27.53 9.55
CA LEU A 364 11.35 -26.81 8.87
C LEU A 364 11.93 -25.55 8.23
N LYS A 365 12.63 -25.74 7.11
CA LYS A 365 12.81 -24.68 6.12
C LYS A 365 11.45 -24.43 5.49
N ARG A 366 10.63 -23.61 6.10
CA ARG A 366 9.53 -22.98 5.42
C ARG A 366 9.99 -21.58 5.00
N ARG A 367 9.99 -21.45 3.70
CA ARG A 367 10.17 -20.27 2.93
C ARG A 367 9.25 -19.17 3.47
N TYR A 368 9.81 -18.23 4.16
CA TYR A 368 9.31 -16.88 4.20
C TYR A 368 10.49 -15.99 3.84
N SER A 369 10.72 -15.83 2.56
CA SER A 369 11.37 -14.67 2.00
C SER A 369 10.27 -13.91 1.27
N PRO A 370 9.79 -12.80 1.82
CA PRO A 370 8.85 -11.95 1.09
C PRO A 370 9.48 -11.32 -0.14
N TYR A 371 10.80 -11.46 -0.30
CA TYR A 371 11.53 -10.91 -1.43
C TYR A 371 12.81 -11.74 -1.66
N ALA A 372 12.75 -12.67 -2.56
CA ALA A 372 13.89 -13.22 -3.27
C ALA A 372 13.69 -13.00 -4.76
#